data_ecc94d0d809ef67e230c9ce4cf5adc06
#
_entry.id   ecc94d0d809ef67e230c9ce4cf5adc06
#
_cell.length_a   1.000
_cell.length_b   1.000
_cell.length_c   1.000
_cell.angle_alpha   90.00
_cell.angle_beta   90.00
_cell.angle_gamma   90.00
#
_symmetry.space_group_name_H-M   'P 1'
#
loop_
_entity.id
_entity.type
_entity.pdbx_description
1 polymer ?
#
loop_
_entity_poly.entity_id
_entity_poly.type
_entity_poly.pdbx_seq_one_letter_code
_entity_poly.pdbx_strand_id
1 'polypeptide(L)'
;MANAMFEVASGWGLRVDRGPNWLLVRVRSNHDGPPDNEPLAERLWHLMEEHFVYRLVLELDEVEVLDDLVIRQLERLDHVARDHGGFLRLCGLSRHNWQRVVRNGLGDVFYPYGDRKEAVFTFHPPHELRKEA
;
A
#
# COMPACT_ATOMS: atom_id res chain seq x y z
N MET A 1 -15.62 13.11 -9.37
CA MET A 1 -15.05 13.54 -9.30
C MET A 1 -13.72 13.53 -9.57
N ALA A 2 -13.21 14.22 -9.84
CA ALA A 2 -11.95 14.26 -10.49
C ALA A 2 -10.80 14.42 -9.55
N ASN A 3 -10.77 13.60 -8.59
CA ASN A 3 -9.68 13.65 -7.63
C ASN A 3 -8.62 12.59 -7.90
N ALA A 4 -8.81 11.84 -8.99
CA ALA A 4 -7.83 10.82 -9.35
C ALA A 4 -6.66 11.45 -10.09
N MET A 5 -5.45 11.05 -9.72
CA MET A 5 -4.23 11.47 -10.39
C MET A 5 -3.51 10.22 -10.89
N PHE A 6 -2.80 10.37 -11.99
CA PHE A 6 -2.03 9.28 -12.56
C PHE A 6 -0.58 9.69 -12.62
N GLU A 7 0.33 8.81 -12.23
CA GLU A 7 1.75 9.06 -12.40
C GLU A 7 2.50 7.75 -12.53
N VAL A 8 3.74 7.85 -12.94
CA VAL A 8 4.62 6.70 -13.09
C VAL A 8 5.85 6.93 -12.23
N ALA A 9 6.22 5.92 -11.46
CA ALA A 9 7.39 5.98 -10.61
C ALA A 9 8.07 4.62 -10.57
N SER A 10 9.33 4.56 -10.91
CA SER A 10 10.15 3.34 -10.83
C SER A 10 9.52 2.14 -11.55
N GLY A 11 8.92 2.36 -12.69
CA GLY A 11 8.27 1.28 -13.43
C GLY A 11 6.86 0.96 -12.94
N TRP A 12 6.28 1.80 -12.09
CA TRP A 12 4.95 1.61 -11.57
C TRP A 12 4.01 2.69 -12.08
N GLY A 13 2.79 2.30 -12.43
CA GLY A 13 1.73 3.26 -12.69
C GLY A 13 0.92 3.45 -11.42
N LEU A 14 0.67 4.69 -11.05
CA LEU A 14 -0.06 5.00 -9.83
C LEU A 14 -1.31 5.79 -10.15
N ARG A 15 -2.44 5.35 -9.61
CA ARG A 15 -3.67 6.12 -9.64
C ARG A 15 -3.99 6.53 -8.21
N VAL A 16 -4.01 7.83 -7.97
CA VAL A 16 -4.16 8.37 -6.62
C VAL A 16 -5.54 8.97 -6.47
N ASP A 17 -6.30 8.47 -5.51
CA ASP A 17 -7.60 9.02 -5.12
C ASP A 17 -7.50 9.50 -3.67
N ARG A 18 -8.19 10.57 -3.34
CA ARG A 18 -8.19 11.12 -2.00
C ARG A 18 -9.55 11.01 -1.36
N GLY A 19 -9.63 10.31 -0.23
CA GLY A 19 -10.82 10.32 0.60
C GLY A 19 -10.66 11.30 1.76
N PRO A 20 -11.68 11.43 2.63
CA PRO A 20 -11.60 12.40 3.74
C PRO A 20 -10.42 12.18 4.68
N ASN A 21 -10.12 10.95 5.03
CA ASN A 21 -9.02 10.64 5.93
C ASN A 21 -8.08 9.59 5.38
N TRP A 22 -8.19 9.32 4.09
CA TRP A 22 -7.46 8.23 3.45
C TRP A 22 -6.88 8.68 2.14
N LEU A 23 -5.71 8.14 1.84
CA LEU A 23 -5.15 8.20 0.49
C LEU A 23 -5.29 6.80 -0.09
N LEU A 24 -5.84 6.71 -1.29
CA LEU A 24 -6.06 5.42 -1.94
C LEU A 24 -5.25 5.40 -3.22
N VAL A 25 -4.34 4.45 -3.32
CA VAL A 25 -3.44 4.38 -4.46
C VAL A 25 -3.55 3.00 -5.10
N ARG A 26 -3.96 2.97 -6.36
CA ARG A 26 -3.94 1.76 -7.15
C ARG A 26 -2.61 1.69 -7.87
N VAL A 27 -1.93 0.58 -7.72
CA VAL A 27 -0.61 0.39 -8.29
C VAL A 27 -0.71 -0.61 -9.43
N ARG A 28 -0.06 -0.31 -10.53
CA ARG A 28 0.00 -1.22 -11.66
C ARG A 28 1.45 -1.37 -12.09
N SER A 29 1.84 -2.59 -12.43
CA SER A 29 3.15 -2.83 -13.00
C SER A 29 3.23 -2.17 -14.37
N ASN A 30 4.26 -1.35 -14.58
CA ASN A 30 4.42 -0.64 -15.84
C ASN A 30 5.77 -1.00 -16.43
N HIS A 31 5.77 -1.95 -17.35
CA HIS A 31 7.01 -2.46 -17.95
C HIS A 31 7.54 -1.55 -19.06
N ASP A 32 6.74 -0.61 -19.53
CA ASP A 32 7.11 0.25 -20.63
C ASP A 32 7.66 1.61 -20.19
N GLY A 33 7.58 1.91 -18.90
CA GLY A 33 8.06 3.18 -18.39
C GLY A 33 9.57 3.21 -18.26
N PRO A 34 10.18 4.39 -18.34
CA PRO A 34 11.60 4.49 -18.10
C PRO A 34 11.94 4.15 -16.66
N PRO A 35 13.11 3.57 -16.41
CA PRO A 35 13.51 3.30 -15.05
C PRO A 35 13.63 4.61 -14.27
N ASP A 36 13.14 4.59 -13.05
CA ASP A 36 13.25 5.72 -12.15
C ASP A 36 14.04 5.22 -10.95
N ASN A 37 14.75 6.10 -10.31
CA ASN A 37 15.58 5.73 -9.17
C ASN A 37 14.81 5.79 -7.85
N GLU A 38 13.62 6.35 -7.85
CA GLU A 38 12.86 6.47 -6.61
C GLU A 38 12.05 5.18 -6.36
N PRO A 39 12.31 4.49 -5.24
CA PRO A 39 11.53 3.29 -4.91
C PRO A 39 10.05 3.60 -4.72
N LEU A 40 9.20 2.60 -4.97
CA LEU A 40 7.77 2.75 -4.83
C LEU A 40 7.38 3.28 -3.44
N ALA A 41 7.91 2.69 -2.37
CA ALA A 41 7.56 3.09 -1.03
C ALA A 41 7.94 4.54 -0.74
N GLU A 42 9.07 4.99 -1.28
CA GLU A 42 9.49 6.37 -1.10
C GLU A 42 8.54 7.32 -1.81
N ARG A 43 8.11 6.96 -3.02
CA ARG A 43 7.15 7.79 -3.74
C ARG A 43 5.81 7.84 -3.01
N LEU A 44 5.37 6.71 -2.46
CA LEU A 44 4.13 6.67 -1.68
C LEU A 44 4.23 7.54 -0.44
N TRP A 45 5.38 7.53 0.21
CA TRP A 45 5.59 8.38 1.37
C TRP A 45 5.50 9.85 1.00
N HIS A 46 6.12 10.25 -0.12
CA HIS A 46 6.02 11.64 -0.57
C HIS A 46 4.58 12.04 -0.86
N LEU A 47 3.79 11.14 -1.45
CA LEU A 47 2.37 11.41 -1.69
C LEU A 47 1.62 11.63 -0.37
N MET A 48 1.91 10.82 0.63
CA MET A 48 1.26 10.97 1.92
C MET A 48 1.62 12.31 2.55
N GLU A 49 2.87 12.72 2.44
CA GLU A 49 3.30 14.01 2.95
C GLU A 49 2.67 15.17 2.19
N GLU A 50 2.59 15.06 0.87
CA GLU A 50 1.99 16.10 0.04
C GLU A 50 0.52 16.33 0.38
N HIS A 51 -0.18 15.25 0.72
CA HIS A 51 -1.61 15.33 1.05
C HIS A 51 -1.89 15.47 2.54
N PHE A 52 -0.86 15.41 3.38
CA PHE A 52 -1.01 15.43 4.84
C PHE A 52 -1.96 14.34 5.32
N VAL A 53 -1.91 13.16 4.69
CA VAL A 53 -2.76 12.03 5.03
C VAL A 53 -1.85 10.83 5.23
N TYR A 54 -1.93 10.20 6.41
CA TYR A 54 -1.02 9.11 6.76
C TYR A 54 -1.72 7.76 6.86
N ARG A 55 -2.95 7.68 6.42
CA ARG A 55 -3.67 6.42 6.24
C ARG A 55 -3.71 6.11 4.75
N LEU A 56 -3.05 5.05 4.35
CA LEU A 56 -2.91 4.70 2.95
C LEU A 56 -3.54 3.33 2.69
N VAL A 57 -4.41 3.26 1.70
CA VAL A 57 -4.85 1.98 1.14
C VAL A 57 -4.14 1.79 -0.18
N LEU A 58 -3.42 0.69 -0.30
CA LEU A 58 -2.69 0.35 -1.51
C LEU A 58 -3.43 -0.78 -2.22
N GLU A 59 -3.93 -0.51 -3.41
CA GLU A 59 -4.66 -1.49 -4.20
C GLU A 59 -3.69 -2.19 -5.14
N LEU A 60 -3.57 -3.50 -4.98
CA LEU A 60 -2.54 -4.30 -5.64
C LEU A 60 -3.11 -5.33 -6.61
N ASP A 61 -4.37 -5.18 -6.99
CA ASP A 61 -5.01 -6.15 -7.89
C ASP A 61 -4.45 -6.12 -9.31
N GLU A 62 -3.74 -5.05 -9.68
CA GLU A 62 -3.09 -4.96 -10.99
C GLU A 62 -1.58 -5.17 -10.93
N VAL A 63 -1.08 -5.67 -9.81
CA VAL A 63 0.33 -6.00 -9.65
C VAL A 63 0.51 -7.49 -9.87
N GLU A 64 1.27 -7.83 -10.91
CA GLU A 64 1.47 -9.23 -11.27
C GLU A 64 2.32 -9.94 -10.23
N VAL A 65 3.47 -9.38 -9.91
CA VAL A 65 4.38 -9.97 -8.92
C VAL A 65 4.82 -8.88 -7.95
N LEU A 66 4.56 -9.10 -6.67
CA LEU A 66 5.01 -8.21 -5.62
C LEU A 66 6.28 -8.83 -5.04
N ASP A 67 7.44 -8.28 -5.39
CA ASP A 67 8.69 -8.89 -4.99
C ASP A 67 9.05 -8.61 -3.52
N ASP A 68 10.00 -9.38 -3.02
CA ASP A 68 10.36 -9.34 -1.61
C ASP A 68 10.90 -7.99 -1.17
N LEU A 69 11.65 -7.32 -2.03
CA LEU A 69 12.20 -6.03 -1.71
C LEU A 69 11.11 -4.99 -1.52
N VAL A 70 10.12 -4.97 -2.42
CA VAL A 70 9.00 -4.05 -2.31
C VAL A 70 8.19 -4.34 -1.06
N ILE A 71 7.97 -5.62 -0.74
CA ILE A 71 7.24 -6.00 0.46
C ILE A 71 7.91 -5.44 1.72
N ARG A 72 9.24 -5.56 1.81
CA ARG A 72 9.97 -5.03 2.94
C ARG A 72 9.93 -3.52 3.00
N GLN A 73 9.94 -2.87 1.86
CA GLN A 73 9.80 -1.42 1.80
C GLN A 73 8.43 -0.98 2.28
N LEU A 74 7.39 -1.75 1.95
CA LEU A 74 6.05 -1.45 2.42
C LEU A 74 5.94 -1.61 3.94
N GLU A 75 6.64 -2.57 4.51
CA GLU A 75 6.69 -2.70 5.96
C GLU A 75 7.27 -1.45 6.60
N ARG A 76 8.36 -0.94 6.06
CA ARG A 76 8.97 0.28 6.58
C ARG A 76 8.04 1.47 6.43
N LEU A 77 7.33 1.53 5.32
CA LEU A 77 6.37 2.59 5.08
C LEU A 77 5.26 2.56 6.13
N ASP A 78 4.78 1.37 6.47
CA ASP A 78 3.77 1.23 7.50
C ASP A 78 4.28 1.74 8.86
N HIS A 79 5.53 1.44 9.20
CA HIS A 79 6.13 1.93 10.43
C HIS A 79 6.17 3.46 10.47
N VAL A 80 6.62 4.07 9.40
CA VAL A 80 6.70 5.53 9.33
C VAL A 80 5.32 6.15 9.41
N ALA A 81 4.35 5.55 8.71
CA ALA A 81 2.97 6.04 8.77
C ALA A 81 2.41 5.97 10.19
N ARG A 82 2.70 4.88 10.91
CA ARG A 82 2.24 4.74 12.29
C ARG A 82 2.85 5.79 13.21
N ASP A 83 4.08 6.19 12.95
CA ASP A 83 4.72 7.27 13.72
C ASP A 83 4.00 8.60 13.52
N HIS A 84 3.23 8.72 12.44
CA HIS A 84 2.46 9.92 12.14
C HIS A 84 0.96 9.72 12.41
N GLY A 85 0.61 8.69 13.16
CA GLY A 85 -0.77 8.46 13.52
C GLY A 85 -1.61 7.74 12.48
N GLY A 86 -0.98 7.20 11.44
CA GLY A 86 -1.68 6.49 10.39
C GLY A 86 -1.23 5.04 10.26
N PHE A 87 -1.41 4.48 9.11
CA PHE A 87 -0.99 3.12 8.81
C PHE A 87 -1.21 2.82 7.33
N LEU A 88 -0.72 1.66 6.92
CA LEU A 88 -0.86 1.18 5.55
C LEU A 88 -1.75 -0.06 5.55
N ARG A 89 -2.69 -0.12 4.63
CA ARG A 89 -3.49 -1.33 4.39
C ARG A 89 -3.34 -1.75 2.94
N LEU A 90 -3.26 -3.06 2.72
CA LEU A 90 -3.14 -3.63 1.38
C LEU A 90 -4.45 -4.30 1.00
N CYS A 91 -4.88 -4.14 -0.24
CA CYS A 91 -6.06 -4.85 -0.72
C CYS A 91 -5.84 -5.35 -2.14
N GLY A 92 -6.67 -6.29 -2.55
CA GLY A 92 -6.62 -6.83 -3.90
C GLY A 92 -5.42 -7.70 -4.20
N LEU A 93 -4.76 -8.24 -3.17
CA LEU A 93 -3.63 -9.11 -3.38
C LEU A 93 -4.08 -10.43 -4.01
N SER A 94 -3.36 -10.89 -5.04
CA SER A 94 -3.56 -12.23 -5.53
C SER A 94 -3.13 -13.22 -4.45
N ARG A 95 -3.60 -14.47 -4.56
CA ARG A 95 -3.16 -15.52 -3.65
C ARG A 95 -1.64 -15.65 -3.64
N HIS A 96 -1.06 -15.56 -4.80
CA HIS A 96 0.38 -15.69 -4.97
C HIS A 96 1.12 -14.56 -4.26
N ASN A 97 0.65 -13.34 -4.42
CA ASN A 97 1.29 -12.19 -3.77
C ASN A 97 1.05 -12.21 -2.26
N TRP A 98 -0.11 -12.66 -1.82
CA TRP A 98 -0.36 -12.80 -0.39
C TRP A 98 0.60 -13.82 0.23
N GLN A 99 0.86 -14.93 -0.47
CA GLN A 99 1.80 -15.93 0.01
C GLN A 99 3.21 -15.33 0.16
N ARG A 100 3.57 -14.40 -0.71
CA ARG A 100 4.86 -13.72 -0.59
C ARG A 100 4.91 -12.83 0.64
N VAL A 101 3.82 -12.16 0.95
CA VAL A 101 3.72 -11.34 2.17
C VAL A 101 3.90 -12.22 3.40
N VAL A 102 3.21 -13.35 3.44
CA VAL A 102 3.31 -14.30 4.56
C VAL A 102 4.73 -14.85 4.68
N ARG A 103 5.34 -15.17 3.55
CA ARG A 103 6.70 -15.71 3.54
C ARG A 103 7.73 -14.73 4.06
N ASN A 104 7.46 -13.44 3.93
CA ASN A 104 8.32 -12.41 4.50
C ASN A 104 8.03 -12.15 5.97
N GLY A 105 7.18 -12.95 6.59
CA GLY A 105 6.87 -12.79 8.00
C GLY A 105 5.89 -11.69 8.32
N LEU A 106 5.15 -11.20 7.31
CA LEU A 106 4.29 -10.03 7.49
C LEU A 106 2.80 -10.36 7.47
N GLY A 107 2.46 -11.65 7.59
CA GLY A 107 1.07 -12.06 7.63
C GLY A 107 0.31 -11.51 8.83
N ASP A 108 1.01 -11.15 9.89
CA ASP A 108 0.41 -10.53 11.08
C ASP A 108 0.38 -9.00 10.99
N VAL A 109 1.17 -8.42 10.09
CA VAL A 109 1.24 -6.98 9.93
C VAL A 109 0.17 -6.49 8.98
N PHE A 110 0.01 -7.19 7.86
CA PHE A 110 -0.96 -6.82 6.84
C PHE A 110 -2.08 -7.84 6.80
N TYR A 111 -3.30 -7.35 6.69
CA TYR A 111 -4.47 -8.19 6.52
C TYR A 111 -4.85 -8.18 5.03
N PRO A 112 -5.24 -9.32 4.44
CA PRO A 112 -5.54 -9.36 2.99
C PRO A 112 -6.97 -8.90 2.71
N TYR A 113 -7.20 -7.59 2.71
CA TYR A 113 -8.52 -7.06 2.35
C TYR A 113 -8.81 -7.34 0.87
N GLY A 114 -10.08 -7.58 0.55
CA GLY A 114 -10.48 -7.89 -0.80
C GLY A 114 -10.41 -6.68 -1.74
N ASP A 115 -10.89 -5.54 -1.28
CA ASP A 115 -10.92 -4.33 -2.09
C ASP A 115 -10.80 -3.11 -1.19
N ARG A 116 -10.81 -1.92 -1.82
CA ARG A 116 -10.65 -0.67 -1.06
C ARG A 116 -11.78 -0.44 -0.08
N LYS A 117 -12.99 -0.83 -0.44
CA LYS A 117 -14.14 -0.64 0.41
C LYS A 117 -13.97 -1.42 1.71
N GLU A 118 -13.57 -2.68 1.61
CA GLU A 118 -13.31 -3.50 2.77
C GLU A 118 -12.14 -2.92 3.58
N ALA A 119 -11.10 -2.46 2.90
CA ALA A 119 -9.92 -1.92 3.57
C ALA A 119 -10.23 -0.66 4.37
N VAL A 120 -11.18 0.16 3.90
CA VAL A 120 -11.53 1.40 4.58
C VAL A 120 -12.54 1.18 5.69
N PHE A 121 -13.57 0.37 5.42
CA PHE A 121 -14.72 0.28 6.33
C PHE A 121 -14.66 -0.87 7.33
N THR A 122 -13.74 -1.81 7.16
CA THR A 122 -13.64 -2.92 8.10
C THR A 122 -12.69 -2.55 9.23
N PHE A 123 -13.17 -2.65 10.47
CA PHE A 123 -12.33 -2.39 11.62
C PHE A 123 -11.47 -3.61 11.92
N HIS A 124 -10.18 -3.39 12.04
CA HIS A 124 -9.26 -4.41 12.53
C HIS A 124 -8.40 -3.79 13.61
N PRO A 125 -8.23 -4.44 14.75
CA PRO A 125 -7.35 -3.91 15.78
C PRO A 125 -5.91 -3.92 15.28
N PRO A 126 -5.05 -3.10 15.87
CA PRO A 126 -3.62 -3.15 15.55
C PRO A 126 -3.08 -4.56 15.73
N HIS A 127 -2.07 -4.92 14.95
CA HIS A 127 -1.56 -6.29 15.00
C HIS A 127 -1.02 -6.69 16.36
N GLU A 128 -0.56 -5.74 17.15
CA GLU A 128 -0.10 -6.03 18.51
C GLU A 128 -1.23 -6.59 19.37
N LEU A 129 -2.42 -6.03 19.21
CA LEU A 129 -3.58 -6.53 19.98
C LEU A 129 -4.03 -7.88 19.47
N ARG A 130 -3.91 -8.12 18.17
CA ARG A 130 -4.30 -9.42 17.61
C ARG A 130 -3.42 -10.55 18.09
N LYS A 131 -2.14 -10.25 18.36
CA LYS A 131 -1.22 -11.26 18.86
C LYS A 131 -1.55 -11.71 20.27
N GLU A 132 -2.23 -10.89 21.03
CA GLU A 132 -2.60 -11.22 22.40
C GLU A 132 -3.89 -11.99 22.50
N ALA A 133 -4.63 -12.07 21.42
CA ALA A 133 -5.94 -12.75 21.44
C ALA A 133 -5.80 -14.29 21.26
#